data_f829f70ce62c2bd256583e5c914a511c
#
_entry.id   f829f70ce62c2bd256583e5c914a511c
#
_cell.length_a   1.000
_cell.length_b   1.000
_cell.length_c   1.000
_cell.angle_alpha   90.00
_cell.angle_beta   90.00
_cell.angle_gamma   90.00
#
_symmetry.space_group_name_H-M   'P 1'
#
loop_
_entity.id
_entity.type
_entity.pdbx_description
1 polymer ?
#
loop_
_entity_poly.entity_id
_entity_poly.type
_entity_poly.pdbx_seq_one_letter_code
_entity_poly.pdbx_strand_id
1 'polypeptide(L)'
;MSLSATSSKLHTKILYPGTFDPITNGHVDLVKRATKLFDEVVIAVASGHHKKPLFDFEERVHLVETVFADLPQVSVIGFEGLLVDFMREKNATAVLRGLRAMSDFEYEFQLANMNRELDENFEAVFLTPSQNYSFISSTMIREIAKLGGDVTKFVP
;
A
#
# COMPACT_ATOMS: atom_id res chain seq x y z
N MET A 1 -13.79 18.80 38.71
CA MET A 1 -12.61 18.26 38.04
C MET A 1 -12.57 18.76 36.61
N SER A 2 -11.77 19.73 36.31
CA SER A 2 -11.56 20.17 34.95
C SER A 2 -10.53 19.24 34.34
N LEU A 3 -10.98 18.35 33.48
CA LEU A 3 -10.10 17.61 32.60
C LEU A 3 -9.64 18.59 31.52
N SER A 4 -8.59 19.31 31.77
CA SER A 4 -7.89 20.01 30.69
C SER A 4 -7.12 18.93 29.91
N ALA A 5 -7.83 18.24 29.04
CA ALA A 5 -7.21 17.35 28.10
C ALA A 5 -6.57 18.18 27.00
N THR A 6 -5.33 18.58 27.20
CA THR A 6 -4.47 18.82 26.07
C THR A 6 -4.20 17.45 25.45
N SER A 7 -5.14 16.99 24.62
CA SER A 7 -4.91 15.80 23.82
C SER A 7 -3.88 16.16 22.75
N SER A 8 -2.61 15.87 23.03
CA SER A 8 -1.64 15.81 21.97
C SER A 8 -2.04 14.63 21.10
N LYS A 9 -2.69 14.94 19.98
CA LYS A 9 -3.06 13.93 18.99
C LYS A 9 -1.78 13.29 18.48
N LEU A 10 -1.65 11.96 18.65
CA LEU A 10 -0.55 11.22 18.05
C LEU A 10 -0.63 11.34 16.54
N HIS A 11 0.49 11.76 15.93
CA HIS A 11 0.61 11.79 14.47
C HIS A 11 0.76 10.37 13.96
N THR A 12 -0.19 9.92 13.17
CA THR A 12 -0.21 8.56 12.62
C THR A 12 0.30 8.54 11.18
N LYS A 13 1.30 7.71 10.94
CA LYS A 13 1.89 7.51 9.62
C LYS A 13 1.74 6.03 9.26
N ILE A 14 1.04 5.73 8.18
CA ILE A 14 0.89 4.38 7.70
C ILE A 14 1.71 4.15 6.45
N LEU A 15 2.37 3.00 6.39
CA LEU A 15 3.17 2.59 5.25
C LEU A 15 2.35 1.62 4.41
N TYR A 16 2.19 1.90 3.13
CA TYR A 16 1.49 1.01 2.20
C TYR A 16 2.47 0.44 1.18
N PRO A 17 3.00 -0.76 1.45
CA PRO A 17 3.95 -1.39 0.54
C PRO A 17 3.27 -2.18 -0.56
N GLY A 18 3.92 -2.24 -1.71
CA GLY A 18 3.45 -3.05 -2.82
C GLY A 18 4.39 -2.94 -4.01
N THR A 19 4.15 -3.78 -5.00
CA THR A 19 4.89 -3.73 -6.25
C THR A 19 4.35 -2.64 -7.19
N PHE A 20 3.03 -2.44 -7.20
CA PHE A 20 2.33 -1.46 -8.03
C PHE A 20 2.71 -1.57 -9.51
N ASP A 21 2.47 -2.72 -10.09
CA ASP A 21 2.89 -3.05 -11.46
C ASP A 21 1.72 -3.55 -12.32
N PRO A 22 0.82 -2.65 -12.74
CA PRO A 22 0.73 -1.23 -12.43
C PRO A 22 -0.08 -0.93 -11.17
N ILE A 23 -0.11 0.33 -10.77
CA ILE A 23 -1.09 0.82 -9.82
C ILE A 23 -2.49 0.68 -10.42
N THR A 24 -3.46 0.32 -9.59
CA THR A 24 -4.84 0.06 -10.01
C THR A 24 -5.82 0.98 -9.31
N ASN A 25 -7.05 1.03 -9.81
CA ASN A 25 -8.13 1.75 -9.15
C ASN A 25 -8.42 1.21 -7.74
N GLY A 26 -8.16 -0.08 -7.52
CA GLY A 26 -8.25 -0.67 -6.19
C GLY A 26 -7.22 -0.10 -5.22
N HIS A 27 -5.99 0.06 -5.66
CA HIS A 27 -4.94 0.69 -4.86
C HIS A 27 -5.30 2.15 -4.53
N VAL A 28 -5.81 2.89 -5.52
CA VAL A 28 -6.20 4.29 -5.35
C VAL A 28 -7.32 4.43 -4.33
N ASP A 29 -8.34 3.59 -4.42
CA ASP A 29 -9.45 3.56 -3.47
C ASP A 29 -8.94 3.34 -2.05
N LEU A 30 -8.07 2.37 -1.87
CA LEU A 30 -7.52 2.03 -0.57
C LEU A 30 -6.73 3.20 0.04
N VAL A 31 -5.89 3.84 -0.77
CA VAL A 31 -5.08 5.00 -0.32
C VAL A 31 -5.99 6.17 0.06
N LYS A 32 -6.98 6.49 -0.76
CA LYS A 32 -7.92 7.58 -0.45
C LYS A 32 -8.67 7.34 0.86
N ARG A 33 -9.05 6.11 1.12
CA ARG A 33 -9.72 5.75 2.38
C ARG A 33 -8.75 5.82 3.55
N ALA A 34 -7.49 5.41 3.33
CA ALA A 34 -6.46 5.48 4.37
C ALA A 34 -6.17 6.94 4.79
N THR A 35 -6.26 7.89 3.88
CA THR A 35 -6.04 9.32 4.23
C THR A 35 -7.09 9.86 5.20
N LYS A 36 -8.23 9.20 5.32
CA LYS A 36 -9.27 9.56 6.30
C LYS A 36 -9.00 8.98 7.68
N LEU A 37 -8.17 7.95 7.76
CA LEU A 37 -7.89 7.22 9.00
C LEU A 37 -6.54 7.59 9.60
N PHE A 38 -5.59 8.00 8.77
CA PHE A 38 -4.22 8.29 9.18
C PHE A 38 -3.82 9.69 8.73
N ASP A 39 -2.89 10.29 9.47
CA ASP A 39 -2.41 11.65 9.15
C ASP A 39 -1.53 11.67 7.91
N GLU A 40 -0.71 10.64 7.73
CA GLU A 40 0.16 10.49 6.57
C GLU A 40 0.07 9.06 6.03
N VAL A 41 0.09 8.95 4.71
CA VAL A 41 0.20 7.68 3.98
C VAL A 41 1.48 7.71 3.15
N VAL A 42 2.38 6.77 3.42
CA VAL A 42 3.61 6.59 2.65
C VAL A 42 3.44 5.36 1.78
N ILE A 43 3.39 5.55 0.46
CA ILE A 43 3.34 4.43 -0.47
C ILE A 43 4.76 4.00 -0.75
N ALA A 44 5.06 2.76 -0.42
CA ALA A 44 6.39 2.18 -0.58
C ALA A 44 6.40 1.22 -1.76
N VAL A 45 6.99 1.65 -2.87
CA VAL A 45 7.07 0.84 -4.08
C VAL A 45 8.27 -0.10 -3.97
N ALA A 46 8.00 -1.41 -3.95
CA ALA A 46 9.04 -2.41 -3.83
C ALA A 46 9.78 -2.59 -5.17
N SER A 47 11.09 -2.76 -5.08
CA SER A 47 11.92 -2.97 -6.28
C SER A 47 11.55 -4.23 -7.06
N GLY A 48 11.11 -5.28 -6.36
CA GLY A 48 10.55 -6.47 -7.00
C GLY A 48 11.56 -7.31 -7.77
N HIS A 49 12.71 -7.59 -7.19
CA HIS A 49 13.83 -8.31 -7.84
C HIS A 49 13.49 -9.70 -8.40
N HIS A 50 12.34 -10.28 -8.01
CA HIS A 50 12.04 -11.69 -8.30
C HIS A 50 11.22 -11.91 -9.56
N LYS A 51 10.75 -10.86 -10.23
CA LYS A 51 9.85 -10.97 -11.40
C LYS A 51 10.25 -9.93 -12.43
N LYS A 52 10.05 -10.26 -13.71
CA LYS A 52 10.12 -9.24 -14.76
C LYS A 52 8.88 -8.35 -14.64
N PRO A 53 8.99 -7.14 -14.13
CA PRO A 53 7.84 -6.26 -14.05
C PRO A 53 7.43 -5.77 -15.44
N LEU A 54 6.17 -5.39 -15.58
CA LEU A 54 5.67 -4.75 -16.80
C LEU A 54 6.30 -3.36 -16.95
N PHE A 55 6.40 -2.63 -15.84
CA PHE A 55 7.05 -1.33 -15.76
C PHE A 55 8.30 -1.47 -14.88
N ASP A 56 9.39 -0.82 -15.26
CA ASP A 56 10.59 -0.83 -14.41
C ASP A 56 10.34 -0.07 -13.09
N PHE A 57 11.29 -0.18 -12.19
CA PHE A 57 11.15 0.37 -10.84
C PHE A 57 10.89 1.88 -10.85
N GLU A 58 11.67 2.62 -11.63
CA GLU A 58 11.55 4.08 -11.71
C GLU A 58 10.22 4.50 -12.32
N GLU A 59 9.79 3.80 -13.36
CA GLU A 59 8.48 4.05 -13.99
C GLU A 59 7.34 3.82 -13.01
N ARG A 60 7.40 2.74 -12.23
CA ARG A 60 6.37 2.44 -11.25
C ARG A 60 6.28 3.51 -10.17
N VAL A 61 7.41 3.97 -9.66
CA VAL A 61 7.45 5.07 -8.68
C VAL A 61 6.85 6.33 -9.29
N HIS A 62 7.26 6.68 -10.50
CA HIS A 62 6.76 7.87 -11.18
C HIS A 62 5.26 7.83 -11.44
N LEU A 63 4.73 6.68 -11.86
CA LEU A 63 3.29 6.52 -12.10
C LEU A 63 2.49 6.71 -10.81
N VAL A 64 2.96 6.13 -9.71
CA VAL A 64 2.30 6.28 -8.41
C VAL A 64 2.35 7.74 -7.93
N GLU A 65 3.49 8.39 -8.07
CA GLU A 65 3.64 9.81 -7.73
C GLU A 65 2.64 10.68 -8.51
N THR A 66 2.51 10.42 -9.81
CA THR A 66 1.61 11.17 -10.68
C THR A 66 0.15 11.02 -10.23
N VAL A 67 -0.24 9.80 -9.89
CA VAL A 67 -1.62 9.50 -9.47
C VAL A 67 -2.01 10.25 -8.20
N PHE A 68 -1.09 10.41 -7.26
CA PHE A 68 -1.36 11.02 -5.96
C PHE A 68 -0.82 12.43 -5.78
N ALA A 69 -0.43 13.07 -6.89
CA ALA A 69 0.16 14.43 -6.84
C ALA A 69 -0.74 15.47 -6.16
N ASP A 70 -2.06 15.27 -6.21
CA ASP A 70 -3.05 16.20 -5.63
C ASP A 70 -3.34 15.93 -4.15
N LEU A 71 -2.76 14.90 -3.55
CA LEU A 71 -3.01 14.52 -2.17
C LEU A 71 -1.77 14.82 -1.31
N PRO A 72 -1.76 15.95 -0.57
CA PRO A 72 -0.57 16.34 0.21
C PRO A 72 -0.24 15.39 1.37
N GLN A 73 -1.22 14.60 1.83
CA GLN A 73 -1.01 13.61 2.88
C GLN A 73 -0.28 12.36 2.40
N VAL A 74 -0.17 12.19 1.07
CA VAL A 74 0.42 10.99 0.46
C VAL A 74 1.80 11.31 -0.06
N SER A 75 2.78 10.51 0.34
CA SER A 75 4.13 10.54 -0.22
C SER A 75 4.45 9.17 -0.84
N VAL A 76 5.33 9.17 -1.82
CA VAL A 76 5.69 7.95 -2.56
C VAL A 76 7.20 7.79 -2.50
N ILE A 77 7.63 6.58 -2.22
CA ILE A 77 9.05 6.29 -2.08
C ILE A 77 9.31 4.85 -2.56
N GLY A 78 10.44 4.66 -3.23
CA GLY A 78 10.91 3.33 -3.59
C GLY A 78 11.67 2.72 -2.44
N PHE A 79 11.61 1.40 -2.27
CA PHE A 79 12.40 0.72 -1.24
C PHE A 79 12.91 -0.64 -1.70
N GLU A 80 14.01 -1.04 -1.09
CA GLU A 80 14.61 -2.35 -1.24
C GLU A 80 14.87 -2.92 0.16
N GLY A 81 14.86 -4.24 0.29
CA GLY A 81 15.15 -4.91 1.54
C GLY A 81 13.93 -5.27 2.34
N LEU A 82 14.12 -5.47 3.64
CA LEU A 82 13.06 -5.93 4.54
C LEU A 82 12.08 -4.81 4.89
N LEU A 83 10.81 -5.14 4.83
CA LEU A 83 9.72 -4.21 5.16
C LEU A 83 9.82 -3.69 6.59
N VAL A 84 10.16 -4.55 7.55
CA VAL A 84 10.28 -4.15 8.96
C VAL A 84 11.37 -3.10 9.18
N ASP A 85 12.49 -3.22 8.46
CA ASP A 85 13.57 -2.25 8.54
C ASP A 85 13.14 -0.90 7.97
N PHE A 86 12.45 -0.94 6.84
CA PHE A 86 11.94 0.27 6.19
C PHE A 86 10.87 0.95 7.04
N MET A 87 9.97 0.17 7.64
CA MET A 87 8.96 0.68 8.57
C MET A 87 9.60 1.44 9.73
N ARG A 88 10.65 0.86 10.30
CA ARG A 88 11.38 1.48 11.42
C ARG A 88 12.10 2.75 10.98
N GLU A 89 12.77 2.70 9.83
CA GLU A 89 13.49 3.84 9.25
C GLU A 89 12.56 5.03 9.02
N LYS A 90 11.33 4.77 8.57
CA LYS A 90 10.34 5.81 8.28
C LYS A 90 9.48 6.21 9.48
N ASN A 91 9.69 5.60 10.63
CA ASN A 91 8.87 5.82 11.82
C ASN A 91 7.37 5.62 11.54
N ALA A 92 7.04 4.60 10.78
CA ALA A 92 5.64 4.30 10.48
C ALA A 92 4.96 3.67 11.69
N THR A 93 3.72 4.08 11.95
CA THR A 93 2.90 3.53 13.03
C THR A 93 2.47 2.11 12.73
N ALA A 94 2.14 1.82 11.46
CA ALA A 94 1.65 0.53 11.02
C ALA A 94 1.87 0.37 9.53
N VAL A 95 1.68 -0.86 9.06
CA VAL A 95 1.72 -1.21 7.64
C VAL A 95 0.29 -1.50 7.19
N LEU A 96 -0.11 -0.89 6.08
CA LEU A 96 -1.42 -1.10 5.46
C LEU A 96 -1.34 -2.22 4.44
N ARG A 97 -2.27 -3.15 4.51
CA ARG A 97 -2.43 -4.21 3.51
C ARG A 97 -3.89 -4.28 3.07
N GLY A 98 -4.11 -4.53 1.79
CA GLY A 98 -5.45 -4.75 1.26
C GLY A 98 -5.83 -6.23 1.29
N LEU A 99 -7.07 -6.52 1.63
CA LEU A 99 -7.61 -7.88 1.62
C LEU A 99 -8.77 -7.95 0.63
N ARG A 100 -8.61 -8.73 -0.45
CA ARG A 100 -9.64 -8.89 -1.48
C ARG A 100 -10.45 -10.18 -1.30
N ALA A 101 -9.83 -11.24 -0.76
CA ALA A 101 -10.44 -12.56 -0.62
C ALA A 101 -9.92 -13.28 0.61
N MET A 102 -10.60 -14.34 1.00
CA MET A 102 -10.19 -15.19 2.13
C MET A 102 -8.78 -15.78 1.95
N SER A 103 -8.43 -16.13 0.72
CA SER A 103 -7.08 -16.64 0.40
C SER A 103 -6.00 -15.59 0.66
N ASP A 104 -6.29 -14.30 0.42
CA ASP A 104 -5.37 -13.22 0.74
C ASP A 104 -5.15 -13.12 2.25
N PHE A 105 -6.23 -13.30 3.03
CA PHE A 105 -6.18 -13.17 4.48
C PHE A 105 -5.22 -14.17 5.11
N GLU A 106 -5.25 -15.41 4.70
CA GLU A 106 -4.38 -16.44 5.27
C GLU A 106 -2.90 -16.11 5.07
N TYR A 107 -2.54 -15.73 3.85
CA TYR A 107 -1.17 -15.31 3.53
C TYR A 107 -0.77 -14.06 4.31
N GLU A 108 -1.63 -13.04 4.32
CA GLU A 108 -1.35 -11.78 4.99
C GLU A 108 -1.23 -11.95 6.51
N PHE A 109 -2.04 -12.83 7.08
CA PHE A 109 -2.00 -13.14 8.51
C PHE A 109 -0.66 -13.77 8.88
N GLN A 110 -0.19 -14.75 8.10
CA GLN A 110 1.10 -15.39 8.32
C GLN A 110 2.24 -14.38 8.18
N LEU A 111 2.18 -13.56 7.15
CA LEU A 111 3.21 -12.55 6.89
C LEU A 111 3.30 -11.54 8.04
N ALA A 112 2.15 -11.07 8.55
CA ALA A 112 2.12 -10.15 9.69
C ALA A 112 2.75 -10.77 10.94
N ASN A 113 2.46 -12.03 11.22
CA ASN A 113 3.02 -12.75 12.36
C ASN A 113 4.53 -12.94 12.22
N MET A 114 5.00 -13.28 11.04
CA MET A 114 6.45 -13.43 10.79
C MET A 114 7.17 -12.09 10.93
N ASN A 115 6.59 -11.02 10.42
CA ASN A 115 7.18 -9.69 10.56
C ASN A 115 7.23 -9.24 12.03
N ARG A 116 6.22 -9.61 12.82
CA ARG A 116 6.20 -9.30 14.27
C ARG A 116 7.28 -10.07 15.02
N GLU A 117 7.65 -11.27 14.57
CA GLU A 117 8.79 -12.00 15.11
C GLU A 117 10.12 -11.30 14.81
N LEU A 118 10.21 -10.62 13.66
CA LEU A 118 11.40 -9.83 13.29
C LEU A 118 11.46 -8.50 14.04
N ASP A 119 10.30 -7.92 14.33
CA ASP A 119 10.19 -6.66 15.07
C ASP A 119 8.89 -6.66 15.86
N GLU A 120 9.00 -6.71 17.20
CA GLU A 120 7.84 -6.74 18.10
C GLU A 120 6.91 -5.53 17.95
N ASN A 121 7.41 -4.43 17.40
CA ASN A 121 6.63 -3.22 17.17
C ASN A 121 5.90 -3.21 15.84
N PHE A 122 6.04 -4.27 15.04
CA PHE A 122 5.35 -4.38 13.76
C PHE A 122 3.84 -4.53 13.97
N GLU A 123 3.07 -3.66 13.32
CA GLU A 123 1.61 -3.74 13.28
C GLU A 123 1.14 -3.70 11.84
N ALA A 124 0.16 -4.53 11.52
CA ALA A 124 -0.48 -4.54 10.21
C ALA A 124 -1.95 -4.14 10.37
N VAL A 125 -2.40 -3.25 9.50
CA VAL A 125 -3.80 -2.84 9.41
C VAL A 125 -4.33 -3.32 8.07
N PHE A 126 -5.47 -3.99 8.09
CA PHE A 126 -6.09 -4.54 6.88
C PHE A 126 -7.33 -3.73 6.52
N LEU A 127 -7.40 -3.32 5.26
CA LEU A 127 -8.61 -2.71 4.71
C LEU A 127 -9.11 -3.57 3.57
N THR A 128 -10.42 -3.72 3.52
CA THR A 128 -11.08 -4.40 2.41
C THR A 128 -11.35 -3.39 1.29
N PRO A 129 -11.21 -3.78 0.01
CA PRO A 129 -11.52 -2.87 -1.09
C PRO A 129 -13.02 -2.59 -1.16
N SER A 130 -13.37 -1.46 -1.77
CA SER A 130 -14.75 -1.20 -2.14
C SER A 130 -15.23 -2.28 -3.10
N GLN A 131 -16.52 -2.58 -3.06
CA GLN A 131 -17.11 -3.67 -3.84
C GLN A 131 -16.77 -3.60 -5.33
N ASN A 132 -16.73 -2.38 -5.88
CA ASN A 132 -16.45 -2.15 -7.30
C ASN A 132 -15.02 -2.52 -7.70
N TYR A 133 -14.11 -2.64 -6.75
CA TYR A 133 -12.68 -2.87 -7.02
C TYR A 133 -12.17 -4.21 -6.47
N SER A 134 -13.03 -5.00 -5.86
CA SER A 134 -12.64 -6.25 -5.20
C SER A 134 -12.07 -7.30 -6.16
N PHE A 135 -12.44 -7.24 -7.42
CA PHE A 135 -11.98 -8.18 -8.45
C PHE A 135 -10.73 -7.71 -9.20
N ILE A 136 -10.24 -6.50 -8.94
CA ILE A 136 -9.12 -5.91 -9.68
C ILE A 136 -7.81 -6.38 -9.06
N SER A 137 -6.91 -6.90 -9.90
CA SER A 137 -5.54 -7.22 -9.49
C SER A 137 -4.56 -6.79 -10.57
N SER A 138 -3.37 -6.38 -10.16
CA SER A 138 -2.31 -6.02 -11.10
C SER A 138 -1.92 -7.21 -12.00
N THR A 139 -1.91 -8.43 -11.44
CA THR A 139 -1.61 -9.64 -12.20
C THR A 139 -2.57 -9.82 -13.38
N MET A 140 -3.87 -9.70 -13.12
CA MET A 140 -4.89 -9.82 -14.17
C MET A 140 -4.76 -8.71 -15.20
N ILE A 141 -4.49 -7.50 -14.76
CA ILE A 141 -4.30 -6.35 -15.66
C ILE A 141 -3.11 -6.59 -16.58
N ARG A 142 -1.99 -7.08 -16.05
CA ARG A 142 -0.82 -7.39 -16.87
C ARG A 142 -1.12 -8.46 -17.91
N GLU A 143 -1.85 -9.50 -17.53
CA GLU A 143 -2.23 -10.58 -18.45
C GLU A 143 -3.12 -10.06 -19.58
N ILE A 144 -4.14 -9.28 -19.24
CA ILE A 144 -5.06 -8.70 -20.22
C ILE A 144 -4.29 -7.76 -21.18
N ALA A 145 -3.45 -6.90 -20.63
CA ALA A 145 -2.67 -5.95 -21.43
C ALA A 145 -1.72 -6.66 -22.40
N LYS A 146 -1.06 -7.73 -21.96
CA LYS A 146 -0.16 -8.52 -22.80
C LYS A 146 -0.88 -9.15 -23.98
N LEU A 147 -2.17 -9.46 -23.82
CA LEU A 147 -3.01 -10.04 -24.88
C LEU A 147 -3.68 -8.94 -25.73
N GLY A 148 -3.34 -7.69 -25.53
CA GLY A 148 -3.88 -6.57 -26.30
C GLY A 148 -5.26 -6.07 -25.82
N GLY A 149 -5.70 -6.51 -24.63
CA GLY A 149 -6.96 -6.06 -24.07
C GLY A 149 -6.90 -4.64 -23.52
N ASP A 150 -8.05 -3.98 -23.48
CA ASP A 150 -8.18 -2.63 -22.94
C ASP A 150 -8.34 -2.67 -21.42
N VAL A 151 -7.39 -2.09 -20.70
CA VAL A 151 -7.38 -2.06 -19.24
C VAL A 151 -7.71 -0.69 -18.66
N THR A 152 -8.11 0.26 -19.47
CA THR A 152 -8.35 1.65 -19.05
C THR A 152 -9.39 1.78 -17.93
N LYS A 153 -10.33 0.83 -17.82
CA LYS A 153 -11.33 0.83 -16.77
C LYS A 153 -10.79 0.48 -15.39
N PHE A 154 -9.60 -0.11 -15.32
CA PHE A 154 -9.07 -0.70 -14.10
C PHE A 154 -7.89 0.09 -13.51
N VAL A 155 -7.36 1.03 -14.28
CA VAL A 155 -6.20 1.84 -13.88
C VAL A 155 -6.55 3.32 -13.86
N PRO A 156 -5.87 4.10 -12.99
CA PRO A 156 -6.07 5.55 -12.95
C PRO A 156 -5.54 6.28 -14.18
#